data_8738505661061a3739245b2b37f213a5
#
_entry.id   8738505661061a3739245b2b37f213a5
#
_cell.length_a   1.000
_cell.length_b   1.000
_cell.length_c   1.000
_cell.angle_alpha   90.00
_cell.angle_beta   90.00
_cell.angle_gamma   90.00
#
_symmetry.space_group_name_H-M   'P 1'
#
loop_
_entity.id
_entity.type
_entity.pdbx_description
1 polymer ?
#
loop_
_entity_poly.entity_id
_entity_poly.type
_entity_poly.pdbx_seq_one_letter_code
_entity_poly.pdbx_strand_id
1 'polypeptide(L)'
;FMTSEDLWFRPVDIKMGPDGALYILDFYNKVIGHYEVPLTHPGRDRNRGRIWRVFYTGKDGKQSPPPLPNFTAMSVEELIKNLGSKNQTMRIMAGNELVAREDGDATKSLLAAINKPADNFQQVHAMWALLRLNALPDQAIETIITNPAPFVRVHGIKMATSKPQLNEGLATLVQKALEDTDGRVQIAAVQGLAQHPSEANLKAILSFRTKVNQNDSHLYYASRLALREQVRNPEAWKGLPSQSSDPLALKALADVALGLPGASSAGFLANKLALIQPEGDREIAAVRMITRDGTDADKTYIVSYMKNAQRPKARQAE
;
A
#
# COMPACT_ATOMS: atom_id res chain seq x y z
N PHE A 1 -22.07 -14.65 -17.52
CA PHE A 1 -21.87 -13.65 -18.56
C PHE A 1 -21.41 -14.27 -19.88
N MET A 2 -20.35 -15.09 -19.89
CA MET A 2 -19.82 -15.79 -21.05
C MET A 2 -19.52 -17.24 -20.68
N THR A 3 -20.03 -18.18 -21.50
CA THR A 3 -19.79 -19.61 -21.37
C THR A 3 -19.33 -20.17 -22.72
N SER A 4 -18.64 -21.30 -22.72
CA SER A 4 -18.23 -22.01 -23.94
C SER A 4 -18.38 -23.50 -23.71
N GLU A 5 -18.87 -24.23 -24.73
CA GLU A 5 -18.89 -25.69 -24.77
C GLU A 5 -17.52 -26.27 -25.14
N ASP A 6 -16.60 -25.44 -25.61
CA ASP A 6 -15.22 -25.82 -25.92
C ASP A 6 -14.46 -26.15 -24.61
N LEU A 7 -14.11 -27.42 -24.43
CA LEU A 7 -13.37 -27.92 -23.24
C LEU A 7 -11.96 -27.31 -23.10
N TRP A 8 -11.45 -26.65 -24.12
CA TRP A 8 -10.17 -25.96 -24.10
C TRP A 8 -10.28 -24.51 -23.59
N PHE A 9 -11.50 -23.96 -23.52
CA PHE A 9 -11.74 -22.60 -23.02
C PHE A 9 -11.34 -22.52 -21.53
N ARG A 10 -10.38 -21.64 -21.22
CA ARG A 10 -9.86 -21.38 -19.87
C ARG A 10 -9.57 -19.90 -19.68
N PRO A 11 -10.60 -19.10 -19.37
CA PRO A 11 -10.41 -17.67 -19.12
C PRO A 11 -9.58 -17.48 -17.85
N VAL A 12 -8.51 -16.70 -17.95
CA VAL A 12 -7.57 -16.46 -16.86
C VAL A 12 -7.51 -15.00 -16.42
N ASP A 13 -7.90 -14.07 -17.30
CA ASP A 13 -7.97 -12.64 -16.98
C ASP A 13 -8.98 -11.92 -17.87
N ILE A 14 -9.49 -10.79 -17.37
CA ILE A 14 -10.42 -9.91 -18.09
C ILE A 14 -9.95 -8.48 -17.94
N LYS A 15 -9.77 -7.77 -19.06
CA LYS A 15 -9.40 -6.35 -19.08
C LYS A 15 -10.40 -5.56 -19.93
N MET A 16 -10.70 -4.35 -19.47
CA MET A 16 -11.42 -3.40 -20.34
C MET A 16 -10.40 -2.74 -21.27
N GLY A 17 -10.69 -2.79 -22.57
CA GLY A 17 -9.88 -2.12 -23.59
C GLY A 17 -10.16 -0.61 -23.66
N PRO A 18 -9.29 0.15 -24.36
CA PRO A 18 -9.50 1.59 -24.55
C PRO A 18 -10.72 1.90 -25.42
N ASP A 19 -11.17 0.97 -26.21
CA ASP A 19 -12.38 1.00 -27.03
C ASP A 19 -13.67 0.66 -26.24
N GLY A 20 -13.55 0.35 -24.94
CA GLY A 20 -14.68 -0.04 -24.10
C GLY A 20 -15.09 -1.51 -24.24
N ALA A 21 -14.43 -2.29 -25.08
CA ALA A 21 -14.64 -3.74 -25.16
C ALA A 21 -13.98 -4.47 -23.98
N LEU A 22 -14.49 -5.64 -23.63
CA LEU A 22 -13.84 -6.56 -22.71
C LEU A 22 -12.90 -7.48 -23.49
N TYR A 23 -11.67 -7.55 -23.06
CA TYR A 23 -10.66 -8.47 -23.58
C TYR A 23 -10.49 -9.58 -22.58
N ILE A 24 -10.88 -10.80 -22.97
CA ILE A 24 -10.85 -11.99 -22.13
C ILE A 24 -9.68 -12.85 -22.60
N LEU A 25 -8.69 -13.00 -21.75
CA LEU A 25 -7.53 -13.82 -22.02
C LEU A 25 -7.88 -15.27 -21.76
N ASP A 26 -7.79 -16.09 -22.80
CA ASP A 26 -8.10 -17.52 -22.77
C ASP A 26 -6.82 -18.33 -22.93
N PHE A 27 -6.41 -18.97 -21.83
CA PHE A 27 -5.22 -19.80 -21.79
C PHE A 27 -5.26 -20.97 -22.76
N TYR A 28 -6.47 -21.38 -23.18
CA TYR A 28 -6.71 -22.42 -24.17
C TYR A 28 -6.03 -23.75 -23.85
N ASN A 29 -6.38 -24.33 -22.73
CA ASN A 29 -5.86 -25.64 -22.33
C ASN A 29 -6.95 -26.51 -21.70
N LYS A 30 -7.13 -27.74 -22.21
CA LYS A 30 -8.07 -28.71 -21.64
C LYS A 30 -7.68 -29.15 -20.24
N VAL A 31 -6.37 -29.26 -19.98
CA VAL A 31 -5.80 -29.70 -18.71
C VAL A 31 -4.94 -28.61 -18.11
N ILE A 32 -5.29 -28.20 -16.90
CA ILE A 32 -4.48 -27.29 -16.06
C ILE A 32 -3.96 -28.12 -14.90
N GLY A 33 -2.73 -28.57 -14.98
CA GLY A 33 -2.00 -29.20 -13.90
C GLY A 33 -0.62 -28.59 -13.83
N HIS A 34 -0.05 -28.44 -12.64
CA HIS A 34 1.27 -27.85 -12.49
C HIS A 34 2.34 -28.93 -12.41
N TYR A 35 2.35 -29.72 -11.36
CA TYR A 35 3.35 -30.79 -11.18
C TYR A 35 2.86 -32.18 -11.54
N GLU A 36 1.55 -32.45 -11.38
CA GLU A 36 0.97 -33.79 -11.56
C GLU A 36 0.74 -34.17 -13.03
N VAL A 37 0.78 -33.19 -13.95
CA VAL A 37 0.52 -33.45 -15.36
C VAL A 37 1.75 -33.10 -16.20
N PRO A 38 2.34 -34.09 -16.90
CA PRO A 38 3.51 -33.86 -17.75
C PRO A 38 3.29 -32.73 -18.77
N LEU A 39 4.30 -31.94 -19.04
CA LEU A 39 4.24 -30.88 -20.04
C LEU A 39 3.96 -31.41 -21.45
N THR A 40 4.22 -32.70 -21.69
CA THR A 40 3.95 -33.41 -22.97
C THR A 40 2.54 -33.95 -23.09
N HIS A 41 1.69 -33.78 -22.04
CA HIS A 41 0.33 -34.30 -22.07
C HIS A 41 -0.47 -33.75 -23.26
N PRO A 42 -1.20 -34.58 -24.03
CA PRO A 42 -1.91 -34.17 -25.25
C PRO A 42 -3.03 -33.16 -25.01
N GLY A 43 -3.52 -33.02 -23.77
CA GLY A 43 -4.48 -31.99 -23.36
C GLY A 43 -3.84 -30.62 -23.11
N ARG A 44 -2.54 -30.42 -23.36
CA ARG A 44 -1.84 -29.14 -23.25
C ARG A 44 -1.52 -28.60 -24.63
N ASP A 45 -1.95 -27.36 -24.88
CA ASP A 45 -1.49 -26.58 -26.03
C ASP A 45 -0.33 -25.70 -25.59
N ARG A 46 0.78 -25.75 -26.31
CA ARG A 46 1.98 -24.98 -26.00
C ARG A 46 2.23 -23.81 -26.97
N ASN A 47 1.44 -23.77 -28.04
CA ASN A 47 1.70 -22.90 -29.18
C ASN A 47 0.57 -21.88 -29.38
N ARG A 48 -0.59 -22.06 -28.73
CA ARG A 48 -1.76 -21.24 -28.95
C ARG A 48 -2.34 -20.74 -27.64
N GLY A 49 -2.86 -19.55 -27.68
CA GLY A 49 -3.76 -18.94 -26.73
C GLY A 49 -4.77 -18.12 -27.50
N ARG A 50 -5.81 -17.64 -26.86
CA ARG A 50 -6.83 -16.80 -27.48
C ARG A 50 -7.08 -15.55 -26.66
N ILE A 51 -7.41 -14.45 -27.33
CA ILE A 51 -7.91 -13.24 -26.71
C ILE A 51 -9.25 -12.94 -27.35
N TRP A 52 -10.32 -13.02 -26.55
CA TRP A 52 -11.66 -12.71 -27.00
C TRP A 52 -11.90 -11.22 -26.80
N ARG A 53 -12.36 -10.53 -27.84
CA ARG A 53 -12.81 -9.15 -27.78
C ARG A 53 -14.34 -9.14 -27.76
N VAL A 54 -14.93 -8.81 -26.62
CA VAL A 54 -16.39 -8.78 -26.43
C VAL A 54 -16.82 -7.32 -26.32
N PHE A 55 -17.69 -6.87 -27.20
CA PHE A 55 -18.19 -5.51 -27.24
C PHE A 55 -19.73 -5.47 -27.29
N TYR A 56 -20.27 -4.36 -26.82
CA TYR A 56 -21.73 -4.16 -26.85
C TYR A 56 -22.20 -3.76 -28.25
N THR A 57 -23.11 -4.53 -28.79
CA THR A 57 -23.67 -4.34 -30.16
C THR A 57 -24.93 -3.49 -30.19
N GLY A 58 -25.29 -2.83 -29.09
CA GLY A 58 -26.54 -2.07 -28.99
C GLY A 58 -27.75 -2.95 -28.64
N LYS A 59 -28.89 -2.32 -28.39
CA LYS A 59 -30.16 -3.02 -28.08
C LYS A 59 -30.69 -3.85 -29.24
N ASP A 60 -30.37 -3.43 -30.46
CA ASP A 60 -30.79 -4.09 -31.71
C ASP A 60 -29.72 -5.03 -32.29
N GLY A 61 -28.57 -5.16 -31.62
CA GLY A 61 -27.48 -6.02 -32.05
C GLY A 61 -26.70 -5.55 -33.29
N LYS A 62 -26.91 -4.30 -33.74
CA LYS A 62 -26.39 -3.80 -35.03
C LYS A 62 -25.20 -2.85 -34.92
N GLN A 63 -24.80 -2.46 -33.71
CA GLN A 63 -23.66 -1.56 -33.55
C GLN A 63 -22.33 -2.27 -33.89
N SER A 64 -21.54 -1.62 -34.73
CA SER A 64 -20.19 -2.07 -35.05
C SER A 64 -19.24 -1.91 -33.85
N PRO A 65 -18.19 -2.73 -33.78
CA PRO A 65 -17.17 -2.56 -32.72
C PRO A 65 -16.55 -1.17 -32.81
N PRO A 66 -16.35 -0.49 -31.68
CA PRO A 66 -15.61 0.78 -31.67
C PRO A 66 -14.20 0.59 -32.25
N PRO A 67 -13.67 1.58 -32.98
CA PRO A 67 -12.31 1.52 -33.46
C PRO A 67 -11.33 1.53 -32.29
N LEU A 68 -10.19 0.87 -32.45
CA LEU A 68 -9.09 0.98 -31.51
C LEU A 68 -8.43 2.36 -31.64
N PRO A 69 -8.28 3.12 -30.57
CA PRO A 69 -7.62 4.42 -30.62
C PRO A 69 -6.11 4.27 -30.91
N ASN A 70 -5.61 5.12 -31.79
CA ASN A 70 -4.17 5.21 -32.06
C ASN A 70 -3.55 6.36 -31.25
N PHE A 71 -3.03 6.05 -30.06
CA PHE A 71 -2.49 7.05 -29.13
C PHE A 71 -1.25 7.77 -29.69
N THR A 72 -0.43 7.09 -30.50
CA THR A 72 0.77 7.71 -31.08
C THR A 72 0.45 8.76 -32.15
N ALA A 73 -0.73 8.70 -32.75
CA ALA A 73 -1.21 9.70 -33.69
C ALA A 73 -2.00 10.85 -33.06
N MET A 74 -2.35 10.77 -31.77
CA MET A 74 -3.09 11.82 -31.06
C MET A 74 -2.22 13.03 -30.80
N SER A 75 -2.81 14.22 -30.86
CA SER A 75 -2.16 15.45 -30.40
C SER A 75 -1.98 15.44 -28.87
N VAL A 76 -1.11 16.32 -28.34
CA VAL A 76 -0.93 16.50 -26.90
C VAL A 76 -2.25 16.90 -26.21
N GLU A 77 -3.03 17.78 -26.84
CA GLU A 77 -4.34 18.23 -26.32
C GLU A 77 -5.34 17.07 -26.24
N GLU A 78 -5.38 16.20 -27.24
CA GLU A 78 -6.24 15.01 -27.24
C GLU A 78 -5.83 14.02 -26.14
N LEU A 79 -4.54 13.81 -25.94
CA LEU A 79 -4.02 12.97 -24.87
C LEU A 79 -4.36 13.56 -23.49
N ILE A 80 -4.16 14.87 -23.29
CA ILE A 80 -4.53 15.57 -22.04
C ILE A 80 -6.04 15.44 -21.77
N LYS A 81 -6.89 15.60 -22.79
CA LYS A 81 -8.34 15.39 -22.66
C LYS A 81 -8.66 13.94 -22.22
N ASN A 82 -7.96 12.97 -22.79
CA ASN A 82 -8.16 11.56 -22.46
C ASN A 82 -7.71 11.17 -21.06
N LEU A 83 -6.91 11.97 -20.36
CA LEU A 83 -6.62 11.78 -18.93
C LEU A 83 -7.88 11.92 -18.05
N GLY A 84 -8.93 12.59 -18.52
CA GLY A 84 -10.24 12.69 -17.86
C GLY A 84 -11.27 11.67 -18.34
N SER A 85 -10.94 10.75 -19.25
CA SER A 85 -11.87 9.76 -19.78
C SER A 85 -12.53 8.93 -18.67
N LYS A 86 -13.81 8.58 -18.85
CA LYS A 86 -14.48 7.61 -17.97
C LYS A 86 -13.86 6.22 -18.05
N ASN A 87 -13.27 5.86 -19.18
CA ASN A 87 -12.55 4.60 -19.37
C ASN A 87 -11.13 4.71 -18.78
N GLN A 88 -10.85 3.87 -17.77
CA GLN A 88 -9.56 3.85 -17.09
C GLN A 88 -8.40 3.52 -18.04
N THR A 89 -8.61 2.60 -18.98
CA THR A 89 -7.56 2.21 -19.93
C THR A 89 -7.19 3.37 -20.84
N MET A 90 -8.17 4.16 -21.27
CA MET A 90 -7.90 5.40 -22.00
C MET A 90 -7.01 6.36 -21.22
N ARG A 91 -7.32 6.58 -19.92
CA ARG A 91 -6.50 7.46 -19.05
C ARG A 91 -5.08 6.97 -18.91
N ILE A 92 -4.91 5.65 -18.68
CA ILE A 92 -3.58 5.02 -18.51
C ILE A 92 -2.78 5.11 -19.81
N MET A 93 -3.38 4.75 -20.94
CA MET A 93 -2.70 4.76 -22.25
C MET A 93 -2.32 6.18 -22.67
N ALA A 94 -3.21 7.16 -22.49
CA ALA A 94 -2.91 8.56 -22.76
C ALA A 94 -1.76 9.09 -21.87
N GLY A 95 -1.77 8.77 -20.58
CA GLY A 95 -0.68 9.15 -19.67
C GLY A 95 0.65 8.48 -20.02
N ASN A 96 0.63 7.21 -20.44
CA ASN A 96 1.82 6.50 -20.90
C ASN A 96 2.41 7.14 -22.16
N GLU A 97 1.57 7.50 -23.12
CA GLU A 97 2.00 8.14 -24.36
C GLU A 97 2.60 9.53 -24.09
N LEU A 98 1.96 10.35 -23.23
CA LEU A 98 2.50 11.65 -22.83
C LEU A 98 3.88 11.55 -22.18
N VAL A 99 4.10 10.53 -21.36
CA VAL A 99 5.39 10.31 -20.73
C VAL A 99 6.42 9.77 -21.74
N ALA A 100 6.01 8.88 -22.66
CA ALA A 100 6.92 8.29 -23.64
C ALA A 100 7.46 9.28 -24.67
N ARG A 101 6.74 10.37 -24.93
CA ARG A 101 7.21 11.42 -25.85
C ARG A 101 8.34 12.27 -25.29
N GLU A 102 8.44 12.35 -23.95
CA GLU A 102 9.45 13.18 -23.25
C GLU A 102 9.52 14.63 -23.80
N ASP A 103 8.37 15.13 -24.30
CA ASP A 103 8.25 16.43 -24.96
C ASP A 103 8.04 17.55 -23.95
N GLY A 104 8.83 18.63 -24.08
CA GLY A 104 8.69 19.81 -23.24
C GLY A 104 7.33 20.52 -23.37
N ASP A 105 6.67 20.44 -24.52
CA ASP A 105 5.33 20.98 -24.71
C ASP A 105 4.26 20.11 -24.04
N ALA A 106 4.43 18.81 -24.02
CA ALA A 106 3.60 17.91 -23.21
C ALA A 106 3.70 18.24 -21.71
N THR A 107 4.90 18.50 -21.21
CA THR A 107 5.12 18.90 -19.81
C THR A 107 4.42 20.21 -19.47
N LYS A 108 4.51 21.25 -20.33
CA LYS A 108 3.79 22.52 -20.14
C LYS A 108 2.28 22.33 -20.12
N SER A 109 1.76 21.50 -21.04
CA SER A 109 0.33 21.21 -21.13
C SER A 109 -0.18 20.42 -19.91
N LEU A 110 0.62 19.48 -19.38
CA LEU A 110 0.33 18.79 -18.14
C LEU A 110 0.30 19.73 -16.92
N LEU A 111 1.27 20.66 -16.82
CA LEU A 111 1.29 21.69 -15.77
C LEU A 111 0.05 22.60 -15.86
N ALA A 112 -0.37 22.99 -17.06
CA ALA A 112 -1.62 23.74 -17.24
C ALA A 112 -2.85 22.93 -16.80
N ALA A 113 -2.90 21.63 -17.13
CA ALA A 113 -4.01 20.74 -16.79
C ALA A 113 -4.15 20.51 -15.27
N ILE A 114 -3.06 20.45 -14.50
CA ILE A 114 -3.15 20.31 -13.04
C ILE A 114 -3.63 21.58 -12.34
N ASN A 115 -3.32 22.76 -12.91
CA ASN A 115 -3.76 24.05 -12.36
C ASN A 115 -5.22 24.36 -12.66
N LYS A 116 -5.74 23.88 -13.79
CA LYS A 116 -7.14 24.07 -14.22
C LYS A 116 -7.69 22.77 -14.81
N PRO A 117 -7.89 21.73 -14.00
CA PRO A 117 -8.35 20.44 -14.48
C PRO A 117 -9.83 20.48 -14.89
N ALA A 118 -10.19 19.71 -15.90
CA ALA A 118 -11.59 19.51 -16.27
C ALA A 118 -12.34 18.67 -15.22
N ASP A 119 -11.64 17.73 -14.60
CA ASP A 119 -12.15 16.90 -13.50
C ASP A 119 -11.00 16.31 -12.66
N ASN A 120 -11.37 15.64 -11.57
CA ASN A 120 -10.42 15.03 -10.66
C ASN A 120 -9.60 13.88 -11.29
N PHE A 121 -10.13 13.15 -12.26
CA PHE A 121 -9.39 12.09 -12.94
C PHE A 121 -8.28 12.69 -13.80
N GLN A 122 -8.59 13.72 -14.59
CA GLN A 122 -7.59 14.43 -15.38
C GLN A 122 -6.48 14.98 -14.48
N GLN A 123 -6.83 15.62 -13.37
CA GLN A 123 -5.86 16.17 -12.42
C GLN A 123 -4.91 15.09 -11.91
N VAL A 124 -5.45 14.00 -11.37
CA VAL A 124 -4.66 12.93 -10.80
C VAL A 124 -3.76 12.27 -11.85
N HIS A 125 -4.29 11.96 -13.04
CA HIS A 125 -3.50 11.31 -14.09
C HIS A 125 -2.43 12.24 -14.68
N ALA A 126 -2.71 13.54 -14.82
CA ALA A 126 -1.71 14.54 -15.23
C ALA A 126 -0.57 14.65 -14.21
N MET A 127 -0.89 14.64 -12.91
CA MET A 127 0.11 14.67 -11.85
C MET A 127 0.98 13.42 -11.83
N TRP A 128 0.40 12.21 -12.03
CA TRP A 128 1.19 11.00 -12.16
C TRP A 128 2.11 11.02 -13.39
N ALA A 129 1.66 11.60 -14.50
CA ALA A 129 2.52 11.79 -15.68
C ALA A 129 3.67 12.75 -15.37
N LEU A 130 3.40 13.90 -14.74
CA LEU A 130 4.44 14.85 -14.30
C LEU A 130 5.42 14.24 -13.29
N LEU A 131 4.95 13.42 -12.37
CA LEU A 131 5.83 12.73 -11.41
C LEU A 131 6.81 11.80 -12.14
N ARG A 132 6.33 11.04 -13.12
CA ARG A 132 7.18 10.15 -13.96
C ARG A 132 8.18 10.92 -14.82
N LEU A 133 7.84 12.14 -15.24
CA LEU A 133 8.72 13.07 -15.96
C LEU A 133 9.65 13.86 -15.03
N ASN A 134 9.63 13.60 -13.71
CA ASN A 134 10.34 14.39 -12.69
C ASN A 134 10.04 15.90 -12.74
N ALA A 135 8.85 16.28 -13.18
CA ALA A 135 8.41 17.65 -13.39
C ALA A 135 7.24 18.07 -12.47
N LEU A 136 6.85 17.23 -11.49
CA LEU A 136 5.74 17.54 -10.57
C LEU A 136 6.21 18.45 -9.44
N PRO A 137 5.66 19.69 -9.30
CA PRO A 137 5.98 20.59 -8.20
C PRO A 137 5.41 20.07 -6.86
N ASP A 138 6.15 20.25 -5.76
CA ASP A 138 5.69 19.90 -4.41
C ASP A 138 4.43 20.68 -4.02
N GLN A 139 4.33 21.95 -4.38
CA GLN A 139 3.13 22.77 -4.16
C GLN A 139 1.86 22.16 -4.76
N ALA A 140 1.96 21.48 -5.91
CA ALA A 140 0.82 20.80 -6.50
C ALA A 140 0.41 19.58 -5.65
N ILE A 141 1.38 18.84 -5.10
CA ILE A 141 1.12 17.71 -4.19
C ILE A 141 0.46 18.22 -2.90
N GLU A 142 0.96 19.29 -2.30
CA GLU A 142 0.36 19.91 -1.10
C GLU A 142 -1.11 20.28 -1.33
N THR A 143 -1.41 20.86 -2.49
CA THR A 143 -2.78 21.24 -2.87
C THR A 143 -3.71 20.01 -2.92
N ILE A 144 -3.28 18.91 -3.52
CA ILE A 144 -4.17 17.76 -3.68
C ILE A 144 -4.30 16.88 -2.43
N ILE A 145 -3.35 16.91 -1.51
CA ILE A 145 -3.49 16.23 -0.21
C ILE A 145 -4.66 16.82 0.60
N THR A 146 -5.05 18.06 0.33
CA THR A 146 -6.18 18.75 0.98
C THR A 146 -7.44 18.79 0.12
N ASN A 147 -7.49 18.10 -1.01
CA ASN A 147 -8.62 18.11 -1.93
C ASN A 147 -9.90 17.55 -1.25
N PRO A 148 -11.11 18.13 -1.53
CA PRO A 148 -12.37 17.62 -0.99
C PRO A 148 -12.63 16.13 -1.30
N ALA A 149 -12.23 15.63 -2.47
CA ALA A 149 -12.45 14.25 -2.87
C ALA A 149 -11.41 13.30 -2.23
N PRO A 150 -11.84 12.32 -1.40
CA PRO A 150 -10.91 11.42 -0.70
C PRO A 150 -9.95 10.67 -1.62
N PHE A 151 -10.42 10.18 -2.77
CA PHE A 151 -9.55 9.45 -3.70
C PHE A 151 -8.41 10.32 -4.26
N VAL A 152 -8.65 11.64 -4.42
CA VAL A 152 -7.61 12.59 -4.85
C VAL A 152 -6.57 12.76 -3.75
N ARG A 153 -7.00 12.90 -2.48
CA ARG A 153 -6.09 12.94 -1.32
C ARG A 153 -5.21 11.69 -1.24
N VAL A 154 -5.81 10.49 -1.44
CA VAL A 154 -5.05 9.22 -1.49
C VAL A 154 -3.92 9.29 -2.51
N HIS A 155 -4.19 9.81 -3.72
CA HIS A 155 -3.16 9.94 -4.75
C HIS A 155 -2.10 10.98 -4.37
N GLY A 156 -2.49 12.11 -3.79
CA GLY A 156 -1.55 13.12 -3.28
C GLY A 156 -0.57 12.55 -2.25
N ILE A 157 -1.07 11.82 -1.29
CA ILE A 157 -0.25 11.13 -0.28
C ILE A 157 0.71 10.14 -0.94
N LYS A 158 0.22 9.29 -1.87
CA LYS A 158 1.07 8.34 -2.60
C LYS A 158 2.17 9.02 -3.42
N MET A 159 1.87 10.15 -4.05
CA MET A 159 2.86 10.94 -4.79
C MET A 159 3.92 11.54 -3.85
N ALA A 160 3.49 12.12 -2.72
CA ALA A 160 4.41 12.66 -1.71
C ALA A 160 5.36 11.58 -1.20
N THR A 161 4.81 10.43 -0.82
CA THR A 161 5.58 9.35 -0.19
C THR A 161 6.32 8.43 -1.16
N SER A 162 6.09 8.55 -2.47
CA SER A 162 6.89 7.88 -3.51
C SER A 162 8.23 8.56 -3.77
N LYS A 163 8.44 9.79 -3.27
CA LYS A 163 9.72 10.48 -3.38
C LYS A 163 10.77 9.82 -2.48
N PRO A 164 12.03 9.76 -2.89
CA PRO A 164 13.11 9.19 -2.07
C PRO A 164 13.26 9.90 -0.71
N GLN A 165 12.99 11.20 -0.69
CA GLN A 165 13.00 12.02 0.52
C GLN A 165 11.67 12.75 0.64
N LEU A 166 11.04 12.59 1.80
CA LEU A 166 9.81 13.29 2.15
C LEU A 166 10.21 14.58 2.90
N ASN A 167 10.02 15.75 2.26
CA ASN A 167 10.31 17.01 2.92
C ASN A 167 9.37 17.27 4.10
N GLU A 168 9.75 18.18 5.00
CA GLU A 168 9.03 18.44 6.25
C GLU A 168 7.58 18.90 6.03
N GLY A 169 7.34 19.75 5.01
CA GLY A 169 6.00 20.24 4.67
C GLY A 169 5.06 19.10 4.25
N LEU A 170 5.50 18.29 3.30
CA LEU A 170 4.73 17.11 2.86
C LEU A 170 4.58 16.07 3.98
N ALA A 171 5.63 15.86 4.81
CA ALA A 171 5.56 14.94 5.95
C ALA A 171 4.46 15.37 6.93
N THR A 172 4.40 16.66 7.26
CA THR A 172 3.37 17.23 8.15
C THR A 172 1.96 17.02 7.59
N LEU A 173 1.76 17.23 6.28
CA LEU A 173 0.46 17.00 5.64
C LEU A 173 0.07 15.52 5.65
N VAL A 174 1.03 14.62 5.40
CA VAL A 174 0.77 13.17 5.44
C VAL A 174 0.50 12.70 6.87
N GLN A 175 1.20 13.25 7.88
CA GLN A 175 0.91 12.97 9.30
C GLN A 175 -0.51 13.42 9.67
N LYS A 176 -0.93 14.62 9.23
CA LYS A 176 -2.30 15.11 9.44
C LYS A 176 -3.35 14.21 8.79
N ALA A 177 -3.04 13.60 7.66
CA ALA A 177 -3.94 12.67 6.96
C ALA A 177 -4.20 11.36 7.73
N LEU A 178 -3.45 11.06 8.79
CA LEU A 178 -3.81 9.98 9.73
C LEU A 178 -5.13 10.27 10.48
N GLU A 179 -5.53 11.52 10.58
CA GLU A 179 -6.77 11.95 11.22
C GLU A 179 -7.91 12.21 10.22
N ASP A 180 -7.75 11.81 8.96
CA ASP A 180 -8.78 11.94 7.93
C ASP A 180 -10.03 11.13 8.27
N THR A 181 -11.19 11.62 7.85
CA THR A 181 -12.47 10.92 8.04
C THR A 181 -12.65 9.71 7.12
N ASP A 182 -11.87 9.62 6.03
CA ASP A 182 -11.91 8.52 5.08
C ASP A 182 -10.79 7.50 5.38
N GLY A 183 -11.16 6.27 5.73
CA GLY A 183 -10.20 5.21 6.07
C GLY A 183 -9.20 4.87 4.97
N ARG A 184 -9.51 5.10 3.68
CA ARG A 184 -8.58 4.89 2.57
C ARG A 184 -7.46 5.94 2.58
N VAL A 185 -7.78 7.17 3.01
CA VAL A 185 -6.80 8.23 3.18
C VAL A 185 -5.89 7.90 4.38
N GLN A 186 -6.46 7.45 5.50
CA GLN A 186 -5.69 7.00 6.66
C GLN A 186 -4.75 5.85 6.30
N ILE A 187 -5.23 4.85 5.54
CA ILE A 187 -4.38 3.74 5.06
C ILE A 187 -3.24 4.25 4.18
N ALA A 188 -3.52 5.15 3.24
CA ALA A 188 -2.48 5.72 2.39
C ALA A 188 -1.43 6.49 3.20
N ALA A 189 -1.86 7.24 4.21
CA ALA A 189 -0.98 8.00 5.10
C ALA A 189 -0.08 7.07 5.93
N VAL A 190 -0.65 6.08 6.60
CA VAL A 190 0.10 5.15 7.44
C VAL A 190 1.10 4.33 6.62
N GLN A 191 0.70 3.85 5.43
CA GLN A 191 1.57 3.11 4.52
C GLN A 191 2.68 3.99 3.94
N GLY A 192 2.35 5.23 3.61
CA GLY A 192 3.33 6.19 3.11
C GLY A 192 4.38 6.55 4.16
N LEU A 193 3.97 6.89 5.38
CA LEU A 193 4.87 7.20 6.48
C LEU A 193 5.77 6.00 6.87
N ALA A 194 5.30 4.78 6.69
CA ALA A 194 6.10 3.57 6.91
C ALA A 194 7.38 3.53 6.05
N GLN A 195 7.36 4.14 4.87
CA GLN A 195 8.50 4.19 3.95
C GLN A 195 9.53 5.28 4.32
N HIS A 196 9.19 6.18 5.25
CA HIS A 196 10.01 7.31 5.69
C HIS A 196 10.23 7.30 7.20
N PRO A 197 11.05 6.38 7.74
CA PRO A 197 11.32 6.29 9.17
C PRO A 197 11.91 7.58 9.71
N SER A 198 11.28 8.12 10.77
CA SER A 198 11.76 9.28 11.52
C SER A 198 11.11 9.32 12.91
N GLU A 199 11.69 10.06 13.84
CA GLU A 199 11.12 10.22 15.18
C GLU A 199 9.72 10.85 15.14
N ALA A 200 9.52 11.85 14.27
CA ALA A 200 8.22 12.51 14.10
C ALA A 200 7.16 11.55 13.55
N ASN A 201 7.51 10.75 12.51
CA ASN A 201 6.61 9.77 11.92
C ASN A 201 6.30 8.64 12.91
N LEU A 202 7.30 8.17 13.67
CA LEU A 202 7.08 7.17 14.72
C LEU A 202 6.05 7.67 15.76
N LYS A 203 6.21 8.90 16.26
CA LYS A 203 5.28 9.51 17.22
C LYS A 203 3.87 9.62 16.64
N ALA A 204 3.74 10.09 15.40
CA ALA A 204 2.45 10.24 14.73
C ALA A 204 1.75 8.89 14.54
N ILE A 205 2.46 7.88 14.02
CA ILE A 205 1.91 6.53 13.80
C ILE A 205 1.56 5.87 15.14
N LEU A 206 2.37 6.03 16.17
CA LEU A 206 2.09 5.46 17.49
C LEU A 206 0.83 6.09 18.11
N SER A 207 0.70 7.41 18.07
CA SER A 207 -0.52 8.11 18.50
C SER A 207 -1.75 7.67 17.71
N PHE A 208 -1.62 7.54 16.40
CA PHE A 208 -2.69 7.02 15.54
C PHE A 208 -3.08 5.60 15.95
N ARG A 209 -2.11 4.70 16.11
CA ARG A 209 -2.31 3.30 16.46
C ARG A 209 -3.14 3.09 17.73
N THR A 210 -2.94 3.94 18.74
CA THR A 210 -3.70 3.85 20.00
C THR A 210 -5.20 4.18 19.84
N LYS A 211 -5.56 4.90 18.77
CA LYS A 211 -6.93 5.33 18.46
C LYS A 211 -7.65 4.40 17.45
N VAL A 212 -6.90 3.55 16.73
CA VAL A 212 -7.48 2.67 15.71
C VAL A 212 -8.40 1.63 16.34
N ASN A 213 -9.61 1.52 15.81
CA ASN A 213 -10.55 0.49 16.22
C ASN A 213 -10.00 -0.90 15.85
N GLN A 214 -9.90 -1.79 16.82
CA GLN A 214 -9.40 -3.15 16.61
C GLN A 214 -10.28 -3.99 15.67
N ASN A 215 -11.56 -3.63 15.52
CA ASN A 215 -12.49 -4.28 14.59
C ASN A 215 -12.23 -3.86 13.14
N ASP A 216 -11.54 -2.74 12.87
CA ASP A 216 -10.98 -2.44 11.56
C ASP A 216 -9.66 -3.19 11.40
N SER A 217 -9.76 -4.46 11.07
CA SER A 217 -8.60 -5.36 10.97
C SER A 217 -7.56 -4.87 9.97
N HIS A 218 -7.98 -4.23 8.86
CA HIS A 218 -7.09 -3.74 7.82
C HIS A 218 -6.27 -2.53 8.31
N LEU A 219 -6.93 -1.51 8.86
CA LEU A 219 -6.25 -0.33 9.37
C LEU A 219 -5.39 -0.67 10.60
N TYR A 220 -5.91 -1.55 11.47
CA TYR A 220 -5.18 -2.07 12.61
C TYR A 220 -3.89 -2.78 12.20
N TYR A 221 -3.95 -3.64 11.18
CA TYR A 221 -2.78 -4.33 10.64
C TYR A 221 -1.81 -3.39 9.95
N ALA A 222 -2.31 -2.46 9.10
CA ALA A 222 -1.47 -1.48 8.41
C ALA A 222 -0.68 -0.60 9.40
N SER A 223 -1.32 -0.14 10.47
CA SER A 223 -0.65 0.66 11.50
C SER A 223 0.41 -0.13 12.28
N ARG A 224 0.19 -1.43 12.51
CA ARG A 224 1.19 -2.34 13.11
C ARG A 224 2.42 -2.49 12.22
N LEU A 225 2.21 -2.72 10.91
CA LEU A 225 3.31 -2.81 9.94
C LEU A 225 4.09 -1.49 9.88
N ALA A 226 3.39 -0.37 9.84
CA ALA A 226 4.03 0.94 9.81
C ALA A 226 4.92 1.18 11.05
N LEU A 227 4.43 0.87 12.24
CA LEU A 227 5.25 0.93 13.46
C LEU A 227 6.48 0.03 13.38
N ARG A 228 6.31 -1.20 12.83
CA ARG A 228 7.45 -2.11 12.65
C ARG A 228 8.53 -1.49 11.77
N GLU A 229 8.16 -0.88 10.64
CA GLU A 229 9.13 -0.25 9.74
C GLU A 229 9.82 0.95 10.40
N GLN A 230 9.12 1.73 11.24
CA GLN A 230 9.73 2.85 12.00
C GLN A 230 10.81 2.37 12.98
N VAL A 231 10.59 1.24 13.64
CA VAL A 231 11.51 0.72 14.67
C VAL A 231 12.40 -0.43 14.18
N ARG A 232 12.40 -0.70 12.88
CA ARG A 232 13.23 -1.74 12.27
C ARG A 232 14.73 -1.43 12.41
N ASN A 233 15.10 -0.16 12.38
CA ASN A 233 16.45 0.26 12.73
C ASN A 233 16.64 0.18 14.26
N PRO A 234 17.65 -0.57 14.77
CA PRO A 234 17.94 -0.68 16.20
C PRO A 234 18.09 0.66 16.93
N GLU A 235 18.60 1.69 16.26
CA GLU A 235 18.76 3.02 16.86
C GLU A 235 17.43 3.70 17.20
N ALA A 236 16.36 3.40 16.47
CA ALA A 236 15.04 3.95 16.76
C ALA A 236 14.52 3.55 18.16
N TRP A 237 14.95 2.40 18.69
CA TRP A 237 14.59 1.95 20.03
C TRP A 237 15.23 2.80 21.13
N LYS A 238 16.42 3.39 20.89
CA LYS A 238 17.09 4.28 21.83
C LYS A 238 16.38 5.63 21.98
N GLY A 239 15.78 6.12 20.87
CA GLY A 239 14.99 7.35 20.82
C GLY A 239 13.53 7.16 21.24
N LEU A 240 13.08 5.92 21.44
CA LEU A 240 11.75 5.68 21.98
C LEU A 240 11.62 6.39 23.31
N PRO A 241 10.60 7.24 23.47
CA PRO A 241 10.48 8.03 24.66
C PRO A 241 10.51 7.10 25.88
N SER A 242 11.50 7.29 26.75
CA SER A 242 11.36 6.94 28.16
C SER A 242 10.07 7.53 28.76
N GLN A 243 9.44 8.41 28.03
CA GLN A 243 8.24 9.20 28.28
C GLN A 243 6.91 8.55 27.88
N SER A 244 6.88 7.46 27.11
CA SER A 244 5.60 6.80 26.88
C SER A 244 5.21 6.01 28.13
N SER A 245 4.54 6.67 29.04
CA SER A 245 3.79 6.03 30.14
C SER A 245 2.38 5.61 29.71
N ASP A 246 1.99 5.93 28.46
CA ASP A 246 0.71 5.49 27.91
C ASP A 246 0.68 3.97 27.72
N PRO A 247 -0.18 3.24 28.48
CA PRO A 247 -0.24 1.79 28.41
C PRO A 247 -0.59 1.26 27.02
N LEU A 248 -1.41 1.98 26.24
CA LEU A 248 -1.80 1.57 24.89
C LEU A 248 -0.62 1.67 23.92
N ALA A 249 0.16 2.75 24.02
CA ALA A 249 1.37 2.92 23.23
C ALA A 249 2.43 1.85 23.57
N LEU A 250 2.62 1.55 24.86
CA LEU A 250 3.55 0.49 25.29
C LEU A 250 3.11 -0.89 24.80
N LYS A 251 1.81 -1.22 24.85
CA LYS A 251 1.28 -2.47 24.29
C LYS A 251 1.47 -2.56 22.78
N ALA A 252 1.26 -1.45 22.07
CA ALA A 252 1.47 -1.41 20.62
C ALA A 252 2.95 -1.63 20.25
N LEU A 253 3.87 -1.01 20.96
CA LEU A 253 5.31 -1.21 20.77
C LEU A 253 5.76 -2.63 21.15
N ALA A 254 5.20 -3.20 22.22
CA ALA A 254 5.51 -4.57 22.62
C ALA A 254 5.04 -5.59 21.57
N ASP A 255 3.85 -5.38 21.00
CA ASP A 255 3.32 -6.22 19.93
C ASP A 255 4.24 -6.22 18.68
N VAL A 256 4.83 -5.06 18.37
CA VAL A 256 5.81 -4.92 17.28
C VAL A 256 7.16 -5.52 17.68
N ALA A 257 7.64 -5.29 18.92
CA ALA A 257 8.89 -5.83 19.43
C ALA A 257 8.95 -7.35 19.33
N LEU A 258 7.85 -8.03 19.69
CA LEU A 258 7.74 -9.49 19.58
C LEU A 258 7.90 -10.02 18.13
N GLY A 259 7.61 -9.18 17.13
CA GLY A 259 7.79 -9.50 15.70
C GLY A 259 9.15 -9.08 15.13
N LEU A 260 10.04 -8.51 15.92
CA LEU A 260 11.37 -8.02 15.52
C LEU A 260 12.46 -8.58 16.46
N PRO A 261 12.89 -9.84 16.30
CA PRO A 261 13.93 -10.44 17.13
C PRO A 261 15.24 -9.63 17.10
N GLY A 262 15.85 -9.43 18.27
CA GLY A 262 17.12 -8.75 18.40
C GLY A 262 17.31 -8.06 19.75
N ALA A 263 18.56 -7.65 20.05
CA ALA A 263 18.93 -7.07 21.34
C ALA A 263 18.15 -5.79 21.71
N SER A 264 17.86 -4.93 20.73
CA SER A 264 17.13 -3.68 20.99
C SER A 264 15.67 -3.93 21.39
N SER A 265 14.98 -4.85 20.70
CA SER A 265 13.61 -5.25 21.03
C SER A 265 13.55 -5.97 22.38
N ALA A 266 14.51 -6.87 22.64
CA ALA A 266 14.63 -7.58 23.91
C ALA A 266 14.88 -6.59 25.08
N GLY A 267 15.78 -5.65 24.91
CA GLY A 267 16.06 -4.61 25.91
C GLY A 267 14.83 -3.72 26.18
N PHE A 268 14.09 -3.33 25.12
CA PHE A 268 12.82 -2.59 25.29
C PHE A 268 11.82 -3.40 26.11
N LEU A 269 11.60 -4.68 25.75
CA LEU A 269 10.67 -5.55 26.47
C LEU A 269 11.08 -5.72 27.93
N ALA A 270 12.36 -5.97 28.21
CA ALA A 270 12.88 -6.11 29.58
C ALA A 270 12.63 -4.85 30.42
N ASN A 271 12.96 -3.69 29.87
CA ASN A 271 12.80 -2.40 30.56
C ASN A 271 11.34 -1.99 30.82
N LYS A 272 10.40 -2.49 30.02
CA LYS A 272 8.98 -2.11 30.09
C LYS A 272 8.05 -3.24 30.52
N LEU A 273 8.56 -4.44 30.79
CA LEU A 273 7.78 -5.63 31.07
C LEU A 273 6.77 -5.44 32.22
N ALA A 274 7.22 -4.80 33.31
CA ALA A 274 6.39 -4.51 34.47
C ALA A 274 5.23 -3.53 34.18
N LEU A 275 5.40 -2.64 33.20
CA LEU A 275 4.37 -1.68 32.77
C LEU A 275 3.44 -2.28 31.71
N ILE A 276 3.97 -3.10 30.80
CA ILE A 276 3.21 -3.74 29.72
C ILE A 276 2.31 -4.83 30.26
N GLN A 277 2.79 -5.60 31.25
CA GLN A 277 2.12 -6.74 31.86
C GLN A 277 1.50 -7.68 30.81
N PRO A 278 2.30 -8.26 29.89
CA PRO A 278 1.78 -9.14 28.87
C PRO A 278 1.18 -10.40 29.53
N GLU A 279 0.19 -10.99 28.88
CA GLU A 279 -0.51 -12.16 29.39
C GLU A 279 -0.42 -13.33 28.40
N GLY A 280 -0.47 -14.57 28.94
CA GLY A 280 -0.48 -15.81 28.15
C GLY A 280 0.70 -15.93 27.20
N ASP A 281 0.44 -16.33 25.96
CA ASP A 281 1.47 -16.56 24.93
C ASP A 281 2.36 -15.35 24.66
N ARG A 282 1.86 -14.14 24.86
CA ARG A 282 2.66 -12.90 24.69
C ARG A 282 3.69 -12.74 25.78
N GLU A 283 3.37 -13.13 27.01
CA GLU A 283 4.32 -13.13 28.11
C GLU A 283 5.43 -14.15 27.86
N ILE A 284 5.06 -15.36 27.48
CA ILE A 284 6.01 -16.44 27.15
C ILE A 284 6.94 -16.00 26.02
N ALA A 285 6.38 -15.40 24.95
CA ALA A 285 7.15 -14.90 23.84
C ALA A 285 8.13 -13.79 24.25
N ALA A 286 7.71 -12.86 25.13
CA ALA A 286 8.56 -11.81 25.64
C ALA A 286 9.72 -12.36 26.49
N VAL A 287 9.42 -13.26 27.44
CA VAL A 287 10.44 -13.92 28.27
C VAL A 287 11.43 -14.69 27.40
N ARG A 288 10.98 -15.47 26.44
CA ARG A 288 11.85 -16.21 25.50
C ARG A 288 12.76 -15.28 24.72
N MET A 289 12.21 -14.17 24.20
CA MET A 289 13.01 -13.20 23.44
C MET A 289 14.05 -12.53 24.31
N ILE A 290 13.70 -12.07 25.51
CA ILE A 290 14.64 -11.43 26.45
C ILE A 290 15.74 -12.41 26.85
N THR A 291 15.39 -13.67 27.12
CA THR A 291 16.36 -14.71 27.49
C THR A 291 17.33 -15.01 26.35
N ARG A 292 16.86 -15.03 25.10
CA ARG A 292 17.66 -15.34 23.92
C ARG A 292 18.53 -14.15 23.49
N ASP A 293 17.93 -12.96 23.36
CA ASP A 293 18.50 -11.80 22.64
C ASP A 293 18.90 -10.65 23.57
N GLY A 294 18.48 -10.70 24.85
CA GLY A 294 18.77 -9.65 25.85
C GLY A 294 20.20 -9.67 26.36
N THR A 295 20.62 -8.58 26.97
CA THR A 295 21.89 -8.46 27.71
C THR A 295 21.88 -9.31 28.96
N ASP A 296 23.05 -9.52 29.60
CA ASP A 296 23.10 -10.28 30.85
C ASP A 296 22.31 -9.58 31.96
N ALA A 297 22.23 -8.25 31.96
CA ALA A 297 21.39 -7.48 32.89
C ALA A 297 19.90 -7.79 32.64
N ASP A 298 19.45 -7.83 31.38
CA ASP A 298 18.07 -8.17 31.02
C ASP A 298 17.72 -9.60 31.44
N LYS A 299 18.62 -10.56 31.24
CA LYS A 299 18.46 -11.95 31.66
C LYS A 299 18.38 -12.07 33.20
N THR A 300 19.19 -11.35 33.90
CA THR A 300 19.16 -11.29 35.39
C THR A 300 17.81 -10.71 35.86
N TYR A 301 17.33 -9.66 35.20
CA TYR A 301 16.01 -9.08 35.49
C TYR A 301 14.88 -10.10 35.27
N ILE A 302 14.90 -10.85 34.18
CA ILE A 302 13.88 -11.88 33.89
C ILE A 302 13.83 -12.97 34.94
N VAL A 303 14.99 -13.42 35.45
CA VAL A 303 15.03 -14.43 36.54
C VAL A 303 14.34 -13.88 37.80
N SER A 304 14.58 -12.61 38.14
CA SER A 304 13.92 -11.94 39.26
C SER A 304 12.41 -11.76 39.03
N TYR A 305 12.04 -11.34 37.84
CA TYR A 305 10.65 -11.15 37.42
C TYR A 305 9.86 -12.46 37.51
N MET A 306 10.41 -13.59 37.04
CA MET A 306 9.77 -14.91 37.07
C MET A 306 9.65 -15.46 38.51
N LYS A 307 10.56 -15.12 39.40
CA LYS A 307 10.54 -15.54 40.83
C LYS A 307 9.60 -14.71 41.70
N ASN A 308 8.98 -13.64 41.18
CA ASN A 308 8.12 -12.78 41.97
C ASN A 308 6.89 -13.52 42.50
N ALA A 309 6.72 -13.57 43.83
CA ALA A 309 5.68 -14.34 44.53
C ALA A 309 4.23 -13.89 44.27
N GLN A 310 4.03 -12.72 43.67
CA GLN A 310 2.70 -12.23 43.31
C GLN A 310 2.14 -12.85 42.02
N ARG A 311 2.92 -13.66 41.32
CA ARG A 311 2.50 -14.31 40.06
C ARG A 311 1.81 -15.65 40.37
N PRO A 312 0.75 -16.01 39.61
CA PRO A 312 0.15 -17.34 39.72
C PRO A 312 1.22 -18.43 39.52
N LYS A 313 1.25 -19.44 40.40
CA LYS A 313 2.26 -20.52 40.36
C LYS A 313 2.31 -21.28 39.02
N ALA A 314 1.18 -21.36 38.31
CA ALA A 314 1.11 -21.96 36.97
C ALA A 314 2.00 -21.22 35.94
N ARG A 315 2.24 -19.93 36.13
CA ARG A 315 3.09 -19.10 35.24
C ARG A 315 4.58 -19.08 35.65
N GLN A 316 4.93 -19.72 36.74
CA GLN A 316 6.33 -19.84 37.21
C GLN A 316 7.03 -21.12 36.68
N ALA A 317 6.23 -22.07 36.22
CA ALA A 317 6.69 -23.38 35.77
C ALA A 317 6.89 -23.51 34.23
N GLU A 318 6.40 -22.54 33.46
CA GLU A 318 6.61 -22.43 32.00
C GLU A 318 7.87 -21.62 31.66
#